data_ace9c0df370c113aa5eeb8ad23bbfac5
#
_entry.id   ace9c0df370c113aa5eeb8ad23bbfac5
#
_cell.length_a   1.000
_cell.length_b   1.000
_cell.length_c   1.000
_cell.angle_alpha   90.00
_cell.angle_beta   90.00
_cell.angle_gamma   90.00
#
_symmetry.space_group_name_H-M   'P 1'
#
loop_
_entity.id
_entity.type
_entity.pdbx_description
1 polymer ?
#
loop_
_entity_poly.entity_id
_entity_poly.type
_entity_poly.pdbx_seq_one_letter_code
_entity_poly.pdbx_strand_id
1 'polypeptide(L)'
;MQVKTPVQEIMVLRDFINNLSVHQSPSSDVSALLPRKIGEKWYQSGLRYSAEYPYPYTYSTGSFSSGTQYFMPFTALEDATITTLEIQCTVAKADATIHLGIYASDSNNDVAVPLFTSDPISCSTSGIKNASCNVQIVKGKVYWLSILPIGTPAFLRNAQDSLFPIKGSTSASSMAPLGYCTTNNTSMTQSAPTSKLDTYGSLPRVMFVTT
;
A
#
# COMPACT_ATOMS: atom_id res chain seq x y z
N MET A 1 -42.27 17.28 29.37
CA MET A 1 -41.09 16.80 28.61
C MET A 1 -41.00 15.29 28.87
N GLN A 2 -41.36 14.43 27.88
CA GLN A 2 -41.29 12.98 28.10
C GLN A 2 -39.86 12.53 27.87
N VAL A 3 -39.26 11.91 28.89
CA VAL A 3 -37.93 11.29 28.79
C VAL A 3 -38.12 9.95 28.05
N LYS A 4 -37.50 9.82 26.89
CA LYS A 4 -37.49 8.57 26.12
C LYS A 4 -36.75 7.48 26.90
N THR A 5 -37.24 6.28 26.86
CA THR A 5 -36.55 5.14 27.46
C THR A 5 -35.31 4.75 26.62
N PRO A 6 -34.28 4.12 27.21
CA PRO A 6 -33.09 3.67 26.49
C PRO A 6 -33.39 2.79 25.27
N VAL A 7 -34.46 1.98 25.33
CA VAL A 7 -34.89 1.15 24.21
C VAL A 7 -35.43 1.97 23.04
N GLN A 8 -36.11 3.10 23.31
CA GLN A 8 -36.60 4.01 22.27
C GLN A 8 -35.47 4.77 21.60
N GLU A 9 -34.40 5.10 22.33
CA GLU A 9 -33.21 5.71 21.74
C GLU A 9 -32.44 4.77 20.83
N ILE A 10 -32.33 3.48 21.22
CA ILE A 10 -31.70 2.44 20.38
C ILE A 10 -32.51 2.21 19.11
N MET A 11 -33.82 2.24 19.16
CA MET A 11 -34.67 2.09 17.97
C MET A 11 -34.52 3.28 17.02
N VAL A 12 -34.47 4.51 17.53
CA VAL A 12 -34.26 5.72 16.72
C VAL A 12 -32.86 5.72 16.05
N LEU A 13 -31.84 5.29 16.77
CA LEU A 13 -30.49 5.17 16.22
C LEU A 13 -30.40 4.10 15.12
N ARG A 14 -31.08 2.97 15.32
CA ARG A 14 -31.17 1.90 14.31
C ARG A 14 -31.89 2.35 13.04
N ASP A 15 -33.00 3.08 13.18
CA ASP A 15 -33.77 3.62 12.06
C ASP A 15 -32.98 4.74 11.34
N PHE A 16 -32.22 5.54 12.05
CA PHE A 16 -31.32 6.54 11.48
C PHE A 16 -30.19 5.89 10.67
N ILE A 17 -29.58 4.82 11.19
CA ILE A 17 -28.53 4.06 10.49
C ILE A 17 -29.11 3.36 9.24
N ASN A 18 -30.31 2.78 9.35
CA ASN A 18 -30.98 2.14 8.23
C ASN A 18 -31.39 3.16 7.14
N ASN A 19 -31.83 4.35 7.53
CA ASN A 19 -32.20 5.41 6.58
C ASN A 19 -30.98 6.06 5.91
N LEU A 20 -29.83 6.13 6.55
CA LEU A 20 -28.57 6.53 5.92
C LEU A 20 -28.16 5.58 4.79
N SER A 21 -28.50 4.30 4.91
CA SER A 21 -28.20 3.31 3.88
C SER A 21 -29.16 3.33 2.66
N VAL A 22 -30.32 3.97 2.79
CA VAL A 22 -31.38 3.96 1.75
C VAL A 22 -31.33 5.18 0.83
N HIS A 23 -30.62 6.26 1.23
CA HIS A 23 -30.57 7.51 0.43
C HIS A 23 -29.35 7.62 -0.50
N GLN A 24 -28.63 6.55 -0.73
CA GLN A 24 -27.54 6.57 -1.72
C GLN A 24 -28.05 6.14 -3.09
N SER A 25 -28.16 7.14 -3.97
CA SER A 25 -28.43 6.89 -5.38
C SER A 25 -27.38 5.95 -5.99
N PRO A 26 -27.79 4.94 -6.79
CA PRO A 26 -26.88 3.96 -7.35
C PRO A 26 -25.96 4.49 -8.46
N SER A 27 -25.89 5.79 -8.69
CA SER A 27 -25.16 6.39 -9.82
C SER A 27 -23.88 7.16 -9.46
N SER A 28 -23.49 7.20 -8.21
CA SER A 28 -22.19 7.77 -7.83
C SER A 28 -21.33 6.69 -7.22
N ASP A 29 -20.17 6.46 -7.78
CA ASP A 29 -19.14 5.49 -7.34
C ASP A 29 -18.54 5.82 -5.96
N VAL A 30 -19.39 6.20 -5.01
CA VAL A 30 -19.03 6.41 -3.58
C VAL A 30 -18.98 5.10 -2.79
N SER A 31 -19.29 3.96 -3.41
CA SER A 31 -19.16 2.65 -2.77
C SER A 31 -17.74 2.34 -2.30
N ALA A 32 -16.74 2.99 -2.88
CA ALA A 32 -15.34 2.91 -2.44
C ALA A 32 -15.04 3.73 -1.16
N LEU A 33 -15.94 4.64 -0.77
CA LEU A 33 -15.76 5.55 0.38
C LEU A 33 -16.49 5.10 1.64
N LEU A 34 -17.40 4.13 1.50
CA LEU A 34 -18.14 3.62 2.64
C LEU A 34 -17.30 2.60 3.40
N PRO A 35 -17.26 2.67 4.73
CA PRO A 35 -16.72 1.57 5.51
C PRO A 35 -17.48 0.30 5.10
N ARG A 36 -16.73 -0.74 4.72
CA ARG A 36 -17.32 -2.04 4.37
C ARG A 36 -18.21 -2.50 5.50
N LYS A 37 -19.32 -3.16 5.17
CA LYS A 37 -20.25 -3.71 6.17
C LYS A 37 -19.48 -4.56 7.18
N ILE A 38 -19.86 -4.47 8.44
CA ILE A 38 -19.29 -5.30 9.50
C ILE A 38 -19.42 -6.77 9.09
N GLY A 39 -18.29 -7.48 8.96
CA GLY A 39 -18.24 -8.88 8.54
C GLY A 39 -17.83 -9.13 7.08
N GLU A 40 -17.68 -8.10 6.23
CA GLU A 40 -17.11 -8.28 4.90
C GLU A 40 -15.56 -8.33 4.96
N LYS A 41 -14.99 -9.23 4.15
CA LYS A 41 -13.53 -9.32 4.02
C LYS A 41 -12.96 -8.07 3.36
N TRP A 42 -11.87 -7.55 3.92
CA TRP A 42 -11.11 -6.45 3.32
C TRP A 42 -10.37 -6.88 2.06
N TYR A 43 -9.79 -8.08 2.11
CA TYR A 43 -9.10 -8.66 0.97
C TYR A 43 -9.96 -9.73 0.32
N GLN A 44 -10.22 -9.57 -0.96
CA GLN A 44 -10.94 -10.55 -1.77
C GLN A 44 -9.92 -11.25 -2.68
N SER A 45 -10.04 -12.57 -2.75
CA SER A 45 -9.14 -13.39 -3.55
C SER A 45 -9.08 -12.92 -5.01
N GLY A 46 -7.88 -12.81 -5.54
CA GLY A 46 -7.62 -12.39 -6.91
C GLY A 46 -7.69 -10.87 -7.17
N LEU A 47 -8.11 -10.06 -6.19
CA LEU A 47 -8.06 -8.61 -6.31
C LEU A 47 -6.69 -8.06 -5.91
N ARG A 48 -6.38 -6.88 -6.44
CA ARG A 48 -5.11 -6.17 -6.26
C ARG A 48 -5.26 -5.05 -5.24
N TYR A 49 -4.32 -5.00 -4.32
CA TYR A 49 -4.24 -4.01 -3.25
C TYR A 49 -2.88 -3.33 -3.30
N SER A 50 -2.80 -2.10 -2.86
CA SER A 50 -1.55 -1.34 -2.76
C SER A 50 -1.33 -0.80 -1.35
N ALA A 51 -0.15 -0.26 -1.09
CA ALA A 51 0.13 0.44 0.16
C ALA A 51 -0.70 1.72 0.32
N GLU A 52 -1.35 2.18 -0.73
CA GLU A 52 -2.21 3.36 -0.73
C GLU A 52 -3.55 3.06 -0.06
N TYR A 53 -4.03 4.00 0.72
CA TYR A 53 -5.34 3.96 1.36
C TYR A 53 -6.06 5.29 1.18
N PRO A 54 -7.35 5.34 1.01
CA PRO A 54 -8.32 4.61 0.18
C PRO A 54 -8.72 5.35 -1.12
N TYR A 55 -7.91 6.28 -1.65
CA TYR A 55 -8.28 7.11 -2.79
C TYR A 55 -7.42 6.84 -4.02
N PRO A 56 -8.03 6.47 -5.15
CA PRO A 56 -7.35 6.41 -6.42
C PRO A 56 -7.17 7.83 -6.95
N TYR A 57 -6.05 8.47 -6.65
CA TYR A 57 -5.68 9.70 -7.31
C TYR A 57 -4.78 9.42 -8.52
N THR A 58 -4.63 10.43 -9.35
CA THR A 58 -3.94 10.35 -10.63
C THR A 58 -2.59 9.64 -10.53
N TYR A 59 -2.45 8.56 -11.28
CA TYR A 59 -1.16 7.90 -11.47
C TYR A 59 -0.34 8.67 -12.48
N SER A 60 0.96 8.69 -12.28
CA SER A 60 1.91 9.22 -13.25
C SER A 60 2.97 8.16 -13.57
N THR A 61 3.65 8.31 -14.68
CA THR A 61 4.82 7.51 -15.03
C THR A 61 6.07 8.22 -14.54
N GLY A 62 7.02 7.47 -14.00
CA GLY A 62 8.31 8.02 -13.59
C GLY A 62 9.39 6.96 -13.54
N SER A 63 10.62 7.38 -13.86
CA SER A 63 11.80 6.55 -13.67
C SER A 63 12.25 6.62 -12.22
N PHE A 64 12.82 5.53 -11.76
CA PHE A 64 13.39 5.41 -10.42
C PHE A 64 14.90 5.20 -10.52
N SER A 65 15.63 5.69 -9.52
CA SER A 65 17.09 5.60 -9.52
C SER A 65 17.55 4.15 -9.43
N SER A 66 18.44 3.75 -10.32
CA SER A 66 19.07 2.43 -10.29
C SER A 66 19.80 2.21 -8.97
N GLY A 67 19.66 1.04 -8.38
CA GLY A 67 20.28 0.70 -7.11
C GLY A 67 19.65 1.37 -5.89
N THR A 68 18.55 2.11 -6.06
CA THR A 68 17.80 2.66 -4.93
C THR A 68 16.64 1.75 -4.60
N GLN A 69 16.66 1.16 -3.43
CA GLN A 69 15.55 0.36 -2.92
C GLN A 69 14.55 1.26 -2.19
N TYR A 70 13.29 1.17 -2.57
CA TYR A 70 12.18 1.95 -2.00
C TYR A 70 11.33 1.04 -1.13
N PHE A 71 10.80 1.59 -0.02
CA PHE A 71 9.96 0.89 0.94
C PHE A 71 8.69 1.69 1.17
N MET A 72 7.53 1.06 0.97
CA MET A 72 6.21 1.64 1.14
C MET A 72 5.46 0.88 2.24
N PRO A 73 5.08 1.55 3.33
CA PRO A 73 4.39 0.89 4.42
C PRO A 73 2.91 0.65 4.12
N PHE A 74 2.35 -0.43 4.65
CA PHE A 74 0.91 -0.65 4.74
C PHE A 74 0.55 -1.37 6.03
N THR A 75 -0.67 -1.14 6.50
CA THR A 75 -1.24 -1.89 7.63
C THR A 75 -2.15 -2.98 7.10
N ALA A 76 -1.94 -4.21 7.53
CA ALA A 76 -2.84 -5.31 7.18
C ALA A 76 -4.21 -5.11 7.82
N LEU A 77 -5.27 -5.08 7.01
CA LEU A 77 -6.65 -4.83 7.44
C LEU A 77 -7.33 -6.09 7.97
N GLU A 78 -6.85 -7.25 7.57
CA GLU A 78 -7.25 -8.57 8.06
C GLU A 78 -6.11 -9.57 7.89
N ASP A 79 -6.27 -10.76 8.49
CA ASP A 79 -5.36 -11.87 8.25
C ASP A 79 -5.54 -12.37 6.81
N ALA A 80 -4.46 -12.49 6.09
CA ALA A 80 -4.47 -12.96 4.70
C ALA A 80 -3.12 -13.55 4.29
N THR A 81 -3.10 -14.23 3.15
CA THR A 81 -1.86 -14.65 2.51
C THR A 81 -1.65 -13.85 1.23
N ILE A 82 -0.54 -13.13 1.13
CA ILE A 82 -0.11 -12.48 -0.12
C ILE A 82 0.52 -13.55 -1.00
N THR A 83 -0.02 -13.70 -2.21
CA THR A 83 0.43 -14.73 -3.17
C THR A 83 1.22 -14.17 -4.33
N THR A 84 1.07 -12.88 -4.61
CA THR A 84 1.77 -12.22 -5.73
C THR A 84 2.04 -10.76 -5.40
N LEU A 85 3.22 -10.28 -5.79
CA LEU A 85 3.52 -8.86 -5.91
C LEU A 85 3.51 -8.47 -7.39
N GLU A 86 2.99 -7.28 -7.69
CA GLU A 86 2.89 -6.77 -9.06
C GLU A 86 3.30 -5.29 -9.13
N ILE A 87 3.86 -4.89 -10.28
CA ILE A 87 4.09 -3.49 -10.63
C ILE A 87 3.93 -3.29 -12.14
N GLN A 88 3.38 -2.15 -12.55
CA GLN A 88 3.26 -1.75 -13.94
C GLN A 88 4.55 -1.07 -14.42
N CYS A 89 5.33 -1.74 -15.26
CA CYS A 89 6.39 -1.13 -16.04
C CYS A 89 5.77 -0.39 -17.23
N THR A 90 5.84 0.93 -17.25
CA THR A 90 5.22 1.78 -18.28
C THR A 90 6.15 2.05 -19.44
N VAL A 91 7.46 2.17 -19.18
CA VAL A 91 8.49 2.33 -20.21
C VAL A 91 9.58 1.28 -19.99
N ALA A 92 9.73 0.42 -20.99
CA ALA A 92 10.74 -0.62 -21.01
C ALA A 92 12.15 -0.04 -21.12
N LYS A 93 13.11 -0.75 -20.55
CA LYS A 93 14.54 -0.47 -20.70
C LYS A 93 15.29 -1.77 -20.89
N ALA A 94 16.04 -1.89 -21.98
CA ALA A 94 16.94 -3.02 -22.20
C ALA A 94 17.89 -3.19 -21.01
N ASP A 95 18.17 -4.42 -20.64
CA ASP A 95 19.07 -4.79 -19.54
C ASP A 95 18.66 -4.30 -18.13
N ALA A 96 17.50 -3.66 -18.00
CA ALA A 96 16.97 -3.28 -16.71
C ALA A 96 16.19 -4.44 -16.06
N THR A 97 16.33 -4.54 -14.75
CA THR A 97 15.59 -5.50 -13.92
C THR A 97 14.99 -4.81 -12.71
N ILE A 98 14.06 -5.47 -12.06
CA ILE A 98 13.56 -5.10 -10.73
C ILE A 98 13.57 -6.32 -9.82
N HIS A 99 13.68 -6.04 -8.52
CA HIS A 99 13.32 -6.98 -7.47
C HIS A 99 12.12 -6.44 -6.70
N LEU A 100 11.22 -7.32 -6.30
CA LEU A 100 10.07 -7.01 -5.45
C LEU A 100 10.22 -7.70 -4.10
N GLY A 101 9.73 -7.06 -3.03
CA GLY A 101 9.87 -7.62 -1.70
C GLY A 101 8.77 -7.22 -0.73
N ILE A 102 8.65 -8.02 0.34
CA ILE A 102 7.82 -7.76 1.50
C ILE A 102 8.72 -7.87 2.73
N TYR A 103 8.61 -6.89 3.63
CA TYR A 103 9.35 -6.84 4.88
C TYR A 103 8.38 -6.75 6.05
N ALA A 104 8.79 -7.36 7.16
CA ALA A 104 8.13 -7.14 8.44
C ALA A 104 8.48 -5.75 8.98
N SER A 105 7.70 -5.29 9.96
CA SER A 105 8.06 -4.15 10.81
C SER A 105 8.59 -4.63 12.15
N ASP A 106 9.45 -3.81 12.76
CA ASP A 106 9.81 -3.94 14.16
C ASP A 106 8.75 -3.31 15.09
N SER A 107 9.03 -3.24 16.38
CA SER A 107 8.14 -2.64 17.39
C SER A 107 7.90 -1.14 17.21
N ASN A 108 8.76 -0.45 16.44
CA ASN A 108 8.65 0.98 16.16
C ASN A 108 7.99 1.24 14.79
N ASN A 109 7.48 0.20 14.12
CA ASN A 109 7.03 0.22 12.75
C ASN A 109 8.13 0.60 11.74
N ASP A 110 9.40 0.37 12.06
CA ASP A 110 10.49 0.49 11.10
C ASP A 110 10.63 -0.78 10.26
N VAL A 111 11.27 -0.65 9.10
CA VAL A 111 11.58 -1.81 8.24
C VAL A 111 12.50 -2.76 9.01
N ALA A 112 12.08 -4.00 9.14
CA ALA A 112 12.83 -5.06 9.81
C ALA A 112 13.32 -6.10 8.79
N VAL A 113 13.03 -7.38 9.05
CA VAL A 113 13.52 -8.49 8.23
C VAL A 113 12.69 -8.68 6.96
N PRO A 114 13.30 -9.09 5.84
CA PRO A 114 12.57 -9.52 4.67
C PRO A 114 11.78 -10.80 4.97
N LEU A 115 10.51 -10.79 4.58
CA LEU A 115 9.64 -11.97 4.56
C LEU A 115 9.66 -12.64 3.19
N PHE A 116 9.91 -11.85 2.16
CA PHE A 116 10.03 -12.31 0.77
C PHE A 116 10.87 -11.31 -0.03
N THR A 117 11.72 -11.84 -0.91
CA THR A 117 12.43 -11.09 -1.95
C THR A 117 12.42 -11.91 -3.24
N SER A 118 12.11 -11.28 -4.36
CA SER A 118 12.09 -11.93 -5.66
C SER A 118 13.48 -12.06 -6.26
N ASP A 119 13.63 -13.00 -7.18
CA ASP A 119 14.70 -12.97 -8.19
C ASP A 119 14.55 -11.73 -9.09
N PRO A 120 15.59 -11.38 -9.88
CA PRO A 120 15.52 -10.29 -10.84
C PRO A 120 14.44 -10.54 -11.90
N ILE A 121 13.54 -9.57 -12.08
CA ILE A 121 12.47 -9.60 -13.08
C ILE A 121 12.83 -8.64 -14.21
N SER A 122 12.88 -9.13 -15.45
CA SER A 122 13.26 -8.30 -16.61
C SER A 122 12.26 -7.17 -16.89
N CYS A 123 12.77 -5.98 -17.11
CA CYS A 123 12.06 -4.79 -17.57
C CYS A 123 12.35 -4.43 -19.04
N SER A 124 12.86 -5.37 -19.83
CA SER A 124 13.10 -5.19 -21.28
C SER A 124 11.83 -4.99 -22.09
N THR A 125 10.66 -5.28 -21.53
CA THR A 125 9.34 -5.01 -22.11
C THR A 125 8.49 -4.23 -21.13
N SER A 126 7.53 -3.43 -21.62
CA SER A 126 6.48 -2.81 -20.79
C SER A 126 5.43 -3.85 -20.36
N GLY A 127 4.56 -3.47 -19.45
CA GLY A 127 3.50 -4.35 -18.94
C GLY A 127 3.64 -4.65 -17.46
N ILE A 128 2.78 -5.54 -16.96
CA ILE A 128 2.82 -6.00 -15.57
C ILE A 128 4.05 -6.89 -15.36
N LYS A 129 4.78 -6.58 -14.31
CA LYS A 129 5.88 -7.39 -13.78
C LYS A 129 5.42 -7.96 -12.45
N ASN A 130 5.61 -9.26 -12.24
CA ASN A 130 5.12 -9.94 -11.04
C ASN A 130 6.14 -10.90 -10.45
N ALA A 131 5.96 -11.18 -9.17
CA ALA A 131 6.67 -12.20 -8.41
C ALA A 131 5.66 -12.98 -7.57
N SER A 132 5.64 -14.31 -7.74
CA SER A 132 4.86 -15.18 -6.86
C SER A 132 5.53 -15.31 -5.49
N CYS A 133 4.73 -15.28 -4.43
CA CYS A 133 5.18 -15.41 -3.06
C CYS A 133 4.16 -16.19 -2.22
N ASN A 134 4.46 -16.38 -0.95
CA ASN A 134 3.54 -16.98 0.03
C ASN A 134 3.81 -16.36 1.40
N VAL A 135 3.30 -15.14 1.62
CA VAL A 135 3.56 -14.38 2.84
C VAL A 135 2.27 -14.19 3.61
N GLN A 136 2.23 -14.69 4.84
CA GLN A 136 1.12 -14.47 5.75
C GLN A 136 1.25 -13.09 6.40
N ILE A 137 0.16 -12.33 6.34
CA ILE A 137 0.02 -11.05 7.02
C ILE A 137 -1.05 -11.14 8.09
N VAL A 138 -0.82 -10.45 9.21
CA VAL A 138 -1.68 -10.47 10.40
C VAL A 138 -2.34 -9.11 10.56
N LYS A 139 -3.65 -9.10 10.76
CA LYS A 139 -4.47 -7.90 10.98
C LYS A 139 -3.84 -6.95 12.00
N GLY A 140 -3.82 -5.67 11.64
CA GLY A 140 -3.32 -4.58 12.48
C GLY A 140 -1.80 -4.44 12.52
N LYS A 141 -1.04 -5.38 11.93
CA LYS A 141 0.42 -5.23 11.81
C LYS A 141 0.81 -4.43 10.58
N VAL A 142 1.91 -3.70 10.71
CA VAL A 142 2.52 -2.95 9.63
C VAL A 142 3.50 -3.85 8.89
N TYR A 143 3.47 -3.75 7.57
CA TYR A 143 4.40 -4.40 6.64
C TYR A 143 4.91 -3.37 5.64
N TRP A 144 5.97 -3.70 4.92
CA TRP A 144 6.59 -2.83 3.93
C TRP A 144 6.68 -3.54 2.58
N LEU A 145 6.03 -2.99 1.57
CA LEU A 145 6.28 -3.36 0.18
C LEU A 145 7.57 -2.72 -0.27
N SER A 146 8.36 -3.42 -1.06
CA SER A 146 9.64 -2.90 -1.52
C SER A 146 9.88 -3.19 -3.01
N ILE A 147 10.61 -2.28 -3.66
CA ILE A 147 11.12 -2.44 -5.01
C ILE A 147 12.57 -1.96 -5.08
N LEU A 148 13.40 -2.70 -5.78
CA LEU A 148 14.76 -2.31 -6.14
C LEU A 148 14.91 -2.36 -7.67
N PRO A 149 14.87 -1.22 -8.37
CA PRO A 149 15.20 -1.15 -9.79
C PRO A 149 16.72 -1.20 -10.01
N ILE A 150 17.14 -1.99 -10.97
CA ILE A 150 18.50 -2.00 -11.54
C ILE A 150 18.38 -1.55 -12.99
N GLY A 151 19.15 -0.57 -13.39
CA GLY A 151 18.86 0.22 -14.58
C GLY A 151 17.83 1.34 -14.27
N THR A 152 17.25 1.94 -15.28
CA THR A 152 16.30 3.06 -15.11
C THR A 152 15.00 2.85 -15.90
N PRO A 153 14.25 1.74 -15.68
CA PRO A 153 12.94 1.58 -16.28
C PRO A 153 11.95 2.55 -15.65
N ALA A 154 10.85 2.85 -16.32
CA ALA A 154 9.80 3.67 -15.75
C ALA A 154 8.61 2.82 -15.31
N PHE A 155 8.01 3.19 -14.19
CA PHE A 155 6.88 2.52 -13.59
C PHE A 155 5.73 3.48 -13.31
N LEU A 156 4.53 2.93 -13.09
CA LEU A 156 3.48 3.68 -12.42
C LEU A 156 3.96 4.04 -11.01
N ARG A 157 3.76 5.29 -10.68
CA ARG A 157 4.03 5.83 -9.35
C ARG A 157 2.75 6.42 -8.76
N ASN A 158 2.69 6.44 -7.46
CA ASN A 158 1.62 7.05 -6.72
C ASN A 158 1.65 8.58 -6.90
N ALA A 159 0.48 9.18 -6.93
CA ALA A 159 0.37 10.63 -6.79
C ALA A 159 0.80 11.02 -5.36
N GLN A 160 1.25 12.25 -5.26
CA GLN A 160 1.92 12.83 -4.10
C GLN A 160 1.12 12.72 -2.78
N ASP A 161 -0.20 12.70 -2.85
CA ASP A 161 -1.10 12.84 -1.70
C ASP A 161 -1.83 11.55 -1.32
N SER A 162 -1.43 10.41 -1.86
CA SER A 162 -2.16 9.14 -1.72
C SER A 162 -1.65 8.23 -0.60
N LEU A 163 -0.57 8.59 0.07
CA LEU A 163 0.00 7.79 1.15
C LEU A 163 -0.24 8.42 2.51
N PHE A 164 -0.72 7.61 3.45
CA PHE A 164 -0.78 8.02 4.86
C PHE A 164 0.54 7.66 5.55
N PRO A 165 1.14 8.61 6.29
CA PRO A 165 2.29 8.29 7.08
C PRO A 165 1.90 7.32 8.21
N ILE A 166 2.58 6.17 8.28
CA ILE A 166 2.41 5.22 9.39
C ILE A 166 3.12 5.71 10.64
N LYS A 167 4.16 6.51 10.47
CA LYS A 167 4.88 7.17 11.55
C LYS A 167 4.53 8.64 11.63
N GLY A 168 4.39 9.14 12.85
CA GLY A 168 4.26 10.57 13.11
C GLY A 168 5.54 11.35 12.80
N SER A 169 5.42 12.65 12.69
CA SER A 169 6.56 13.56 12.62
C SER A 169 7.09 13.87 14.02
N THR A 170 8.41 14.05 14.14
CA THR A 170 9.06 14.50 15.37
C THR A 170 8.95 16.01 15.60
N SER A 171 8.41 16.75 14.63
CA SER A 171 8.25 18.20 14.69
C SER A 171 6.97 18.63 14.01
N ALA A 172 6.28 19.63 14.56
CA ALA A 172 5.10 20.24 13.95
C ALA A 172 5.38 20.93 12.61
N SER A 173 6.64 21.23 12.32
CA SER A 173 7.08 21.85 11.06
C SER A 173 7.62 20.87 10.03
N SER A 174 7.71 19.58 10.34
CA SER A 174 8.17 18.55 9.41
C SER A 174 7.02 17.60 9.06
N MET A 175 7.03 17.12 7.83
CA MET A 175 6.08 16.10 7.40
C MET A 175 6.50 14.72 7.92
N ALA A 176 5.52 13.88 8.21
CA ALA A 176 5.79 12.49 8.51
C ALA A 176 6.29 11.76 7.25
N PRO A 177 7.28 10.86 7.36
CA PRO A 177 7.83 10.14 6.21
C PRO A 177 6.76 9.21 5.62
N LEU A 178 6.62 9.25 4.28
CA LEU A 178 5.71 8.39 3.53
C LEU A 178 6.34 7.04 3.19
N GLY A 179 7.65 6.93 3.28
CA GLY A 179 8.42 5.73 3.01
C GLY A 179 9.89 5.90 3.33
N TYR A 180 10.68 4.91 2.99
CA TYR A 180 12.13 4.92 3.17
C TYR A 180 12.82 4.51 1.88
N CYS A 181 14.09 4.87 1.74
CA CYS A 181 14.95 4.33 0.69
C CYS A 181 16.36 4.05 1.18
N THR A 182 17.03 3.15 0.48
CA THR A 182 18.49 2.94 0.58
C THR A 182 19.08 3.01 -0.80
N THR A 183 20.31 3.49 -0.93
CA THR A 183 21.00 3.67 -2.20
C THR A 183 22.18 2.69 -2.36
N ASN A 184 22.71 2.58 -3.58
CA ASN A 184 23.86 1.75 -3.90
C ASN A 184 23.65 0.24 -3.67
N ASN A 185 22.42 -0.23 -3.84
CA ASN A 185 22.11 -1.65 -3.71
C ASN A 185 22.22 -2.36 -5.07
N THR A 186 22.82 -3.54 -5.06
CA THR A 186 22.83 -4.46 -6.22
C THR A 186 21.88 -5.66 -5.98
N SER A 187 21.43 -5.82 -4.73
CA SER A 187 20.46 -6.83 -4.30
C SER A 187 19.58 -6.24 -3.20
N MET A 188 18.47 -6.90 -2.91
CA MET A 188 17.56 -6.49 -1.82
C MET A 188 18.30 -6.49 -0.49
N THR A 189 18.21 -5.37 0.24
CA THR A 189 18.87 -5.22 1.54
C THR A 189 18.23 -6.08 2.61
N GLN A 190 19.05 -6.55 3.53
CA GLN A 190 18.61 -7.26 4.73
C GLN A 190 18.50 -6.32 5.96
N SER A 191 18.93 -5.09 5.83
CA SER A 191 18.96 -4.10 6.91
C SER A 191 17.92 -3.01 6.72
N ALA A 192 17.50 -2.41 7.82
CA ALA A 192 16.60 -1.27 7.81
C ALA A 192 17.18 -0.11 6.99
N PRO A 193 16.38 0.59 6.20
CA PRO A 193 16.82 1.76 5.46
C PRO A 193 17.22 2.89 6.40
N THR A 194 18.26 3.61 6.02
CA THR A 194 18.81 4.72 6.82
C THR A 194 18.29 6.08 6.37
N SER A 195 17.76 6.17 5.15
CA SER A 195 17.30 7.43 4.55
C SER A 195 15.79 7.47 4.47
N LYS A 196 15.18 8.52 5.01
CA LYS A 196 13.75 8.77 4.92
C LYS A 196 13.40 9.37 3.56
N LEU A 197 12.27 8.94 3.00
CA LEU A 197 11.64 9.62 1.88
C LEU A 197 10.68 10.65 2.44
N ASP A 198 11.19 11.84 2.70
CA ASP A 198 10.39 12.99 3.16
C ASP A 198 9.76 13.75 1.99
N THR A 199 10.20 13.45 0.77
CA THR A 199 9.82 14.23 -0.39
C THR A 199 8.67 13.64 -1.15
N TYR A 200 7.74 14.49 -1.34
CA TYR A 200 6.63 14.46 -2.27
C TYR A 200 6.95 13.79 -3.60
N GLY A 201 6.19 12.77 -3.90
CA GLY A 201 5.84 12.58 -5.27
C GLY A 201 6.64 11.60 -6.06
N SER A 202 7.09 10.48 -5.54
CA SER A 202 7.55 9.44 -6.45
C SER A 202 7.81 8.10 -5.77
N LEU A 203 6.84 7.60 -5.01
CA LEU A 203 6.90 6.21 -4.61
C LEU A 203 6.36 5.32 -5.73
N PRO A 204 7.03 4.21 -6.06
CA PRO A 204 6.53 3.24 -7.02
C PRO A 204 5.25 2.60 -6.50
N ARG A 205 4.30 2.36 -7.39
CA ARG A 205 3.06 1.68 -7.05
C ARG A 205 3.24 0.17 -7.12
N VAL A 206 3.62 -0.42 -6.02
CA VAL A 206 3.66 -1.88 -5.87
C VAL A 206 2.30 -2.35 -5.36
N MET A 207 1.76 -3.39 -5.97
CA MET A 207 0.50 -4.02 -5.62
C MET A 207 0.72 -5.44 -5.12
N PHE A 208 -0.21 -5.95 -4.34
CA PHE A 208 -0.23 -7.34 -3.91
C PHE A 208 -1.59 -7.99 -4.16
N VAL A 209 -1.58 -9.30 -4.37
CA VAL A 209 -2.78 -10.15 -4.52
C VAL A 209 -2.84 -11.09 -3.33
N THR A 210 -4.04 -11.33 -2.82
CA THR A 210 -4.30 -12.23 -1.69
C THR A 210 -5.19 -13.40 -2.07
N THR A 211 -5.16 -14.42 -1.23
CA THR A 211 -6.12 -15.54 -1.24
C THR A 211 -7.00 -15.51 -0.02
#